data_94e599ec163880084b73fb22caff4021
#
_entry.id   94e599ec163880084b73fb22caff4021
#
_cell.length_a   1.000
_cell.length_b   1.000
_cell.length_c   1.000
_cell.angle_alpha   90.00
_cell.angle_beta   90.00
_cell.angle_gamma   90.00
#
_symmetry.space_group_name_H-M   'P 1'
#
loop_
_entity.id
_entity.type
_entity.pdbx_description
1 polymer ?
#
loop_
_entity_poly.entity_id
_entity_poly.type
_entity_poly.pdbx_seq_one_letter_code
_entity_poly.pdbx_strand_id
1 'polypeptide(L)'
;MSNEIIEEWYICFGGDCQKHWVQKLLKKGFFHCYAFKLSPGGQFYIEVNGMKSHTHIDLLTVNDDNFNKLTNGTKFIKVIATIDTKKDRGHICRFNCVEQVKSLLGLSEFWTWTPYQLYMRLTDGKNT
;
A
#
# COMPACT_ATOMS: atom_id res chain seq x y z
N MET A 1 25.65 -8.07 11.38
CA MET A 1 24.21 -8.37 11.33
C MET A 1 23.49 -7.35 10.48
N SER A 2 22.63 -7.83 9.62
CA SER A 2 21.82 -6.94 8.80
C SER A 2 20.71 -6.31 9.66
N ASN A 3 20.50 -4.99 9.50
CA ASN A 3 19.38 -4.29 10.11
C ASN A 3 18.22 -4.15 9.13
N GLU A 4 18.25 -4.93 8.06
CA GLU A 4 17.25 -4.86 7.01
C GLU A 4 16.25 -6.00 7.14
N ILE A 5 14.99 -5.66 6.89
CA ILE A 5 13.88 -6.62 6.79
C ILE A 5 13.45 -6.63 5.33
N ILE A 6 13.34 -7.84 4.76
CA ILE A 6 12.87 -8.01 3.39
C ILE A 6 11.47 -8.60 3.44
N GLU A 7 10.50 -7.90 2.87
CA GLU A 7 9.11 -8.32 2.84
C GLU A 7 8.52 -8.16 1.45
N GLU A 8 7.61 -9.07 1.10
CA GLU A 8 6.91 -9.04 -0.18
C GLU A 8 5.45 -8.65 0.07
N TRP A 9 5.01 -7.58 -0.60
CA TRP A 9 3.68 -7.04 -0.45
C TRP A 9 2.96 -6.92 -1.79
N TYR A 10 1.66 -7.12 -1.77
CA TYR A 10 0.79 -6.73 -2.87
C TYR A 10 0.19 -5.37 -2.52
N ILE A 11 0.36 -4.41 -3.41
CA ILE A 11 -0.16 -3.05 -3.22
C ILE A 11 -1.29 -2.85 -4.22
N CYS A 12 -2.47 -2.52 -3.70
CA CYS A 12 -3.69 -2.37 -4.50
C CYS A 12 -4.08 -0.91 -4.61
N PHE A 13 -4.49 -0.49 -5.80
CA PHE A 13 -4.91 0.87 -6.10
C PHE A 13 -6.31 0.84 -6.71
N GLY A 14 -7.20 1.68 -6.23
CA GLY A 14 -8.54 1.73 -6.76
C GLY A 14 -9.45 2.59 -5.90
N GLY A 15 -10.72 2.19 -5.83
CA GLY A 15 -11.70 2.84 -5.01
C GLY A 15 -12.42 4.00 -5.68
N ASP A 16 -13.58 4.32 -5.15
CA ASP A 16 -14.40 5.45 -5.59
C ASP A 16 -14.29 6.56 -4.58
N CYS A 17 -14.28 7.79 -5.08
CA CYS A 17 -14.28 8.96 -4.23
C CYS A 17 -15.64 9.63 -4.29
N GLN A 18 -16.29 9.81 -3.13
CA GLN A 18 -17.58 10.45 -3.04
C GLN A 18 -17.50 11.96 -2.85
N LYS A 19 -16.30 12.48 -2.59
CA LYS A 19 -16.09 13.92 -2.38
C LYS A 19 -15.61 14.58 -3.66
N HIS A 20 -16.39 15.52 -4.18
CA HIS A 20 -16.09 16.17 -5.46
C HIS A 20 -14.72 16.86 -5.49
N TRP A 21 -14.32 17.50 -4.42
CA TRP A 21 -13.05 18.20 -4.39
C TRP A 21 -11.86 17.24 -4.44
N VAL A 22 -12.01 16.05 -3.86
CA VAL A 22 -10.96 15.03 -3.90
C VAL A 22 -10.81 14.46 -5.31
N GLN A 23 -11.92 14.33 -6.05
CA GLN A 23 -11.88 13.86 -7.44
C GLN A 23 -11.06 14.77 -8.33
N LYS A 24 -11.00 16.05 -8.01
CA LYS A 24 -10.20 17.02 -8.78
C LYS A 24 -8.72 16.91 -8.48
N LEU A 25 -8.36 16.40 -7.29
CA LEU A 25 -6.98 16.29 -6.85
C LEU A 25 -6.38 14.92 -7.11
N LEU A 26 -7.21 13.89 -7.24
CA LEU A 26 -6.75 12.52 -7.40
C LEU A 26 -7.11 12.00 -8.79
N LYS A 27 -6.22 11.18 -9.34
CA LYS A 27 -6.44 10.57 -10.63
C LYS A 27 -7.50 9.47 -10.52
N LYS A 28 -8.42 9.43 -11.51
CA LYS A 28 -9.45 8.40 -11.58
C LYS A 28 -8.84 7.00 -11.53
N GLY A 29 -9.41 6.13 -10.70
CA GLY A 29 -8.91 4.79 -10.47
C GLY A 29 -7.83 4.70 -9.41
N PHE A 30 -7.39 5.84 -8.85
CA PHE A 30 -6.35 5.91 -7.84
C PHE A 30 -6.79 6.78 -6.67
N PHE A 31 -8.02 6.54 -6.19
CA PHE A 31 -8.55 7.29 -5.04
C PHE A 31 -8.13 6.71 -3.71
N HIS A 32 -7.70 5.44 -3.69
CA HIS A 32 -7.34 4.74 -2.47
C HIS A 32 -6.26 3.71 -2.78
N CYS A 33 -5.46 3.38 -1.79
CA CYS A 33 -4.51 2.28 -1.88
C CYS A 33 -4.48 1.52 -0.55
N TYR A 34 -4.16 0.24 -0.64
CA TYR A 34 -3.98 -0.60 0.54
C TYR A 34 -3.03 -1.74 0.18
N ALA A 35 -2.62 -2.51 1.17
CA ALA A 35 -1.63 -3.55 0.98
C ALA A 35 -2.10 -4.86 1.61
N PHE A 36 -1.66 -5.98 1.05
CA PHE A 36 -1.80 -7.27 1.72
C PHE A 36 -0.58 -8.14 1.42
N LYS A 37 -0.33 -9.07 2.31
CA LYS A 37 0.75 -10.06 2.13
C LYS A 37 0.33 -11.40 2.70
N LEU A 38 1.10 -12.43 2.39
CA LEU A 38 0.95 -13.74 3.02
C LEU A 38 1.53 -13.69 4.43
N SER A 39 0.85 -14.33 5.38
CA SER A 39 1.37 -14.51 6.72
C SER A 39 2.57 -15.46 6.70
N PRO A 40 3.41 -15.44 7.74
CA PRO A 40 4.42 -16.50 7.91
C PRO A 40 3.73 -17.87 7.87
N GLY A 41 4.23 -18.77 7.02
CA GLY A 41 3.60 -20.06 6.81
C GLY A 41 2.56 -20.10 5.69
N GLY A 42 2.13 -18.94 5.18
CA GLY A 42 1.27 -18.86 4.01
C GLY A 42 -0.18 -19.27 4.21
N GLN A 43 -0.68 -19.26 5.44
CA GLN A 43 -2.05 -19.70 5.74
C GLN A 43 -3.08 -18.58 5.61
N PHE A 44 -2.65 -17.33 5.79
CA PHE A 44 -3.54 -16.17 5.78
C PHE A 44 -2.98 -15.06 4.94
N TYR A 45 -3.90 -14.26 4.37
CA TYR A 45 -3.56 -12.93 3.87
C TYR A 45 -3.72 -11.94 5.02
N ILE A 46 -2.75 -11.06 5.18
CA ILE A 46 -2.80 -9.96 6.15
C ILE A 46 -3.06 -8.69 5.35
N GLU A 47 -4.24 -8.11 5.51
CA GLU A 47 -4.61 -6.87 4.85
C GLU A 47 -4.34 -5.69 5.78
N VAL A 48 -3.67 -4.66 5.26
CA VAL A 48 -3.44 -3.40 5.98
C VAL A 48 -4.02 -2.28 5.13
N ASN A 49 -5.01 -1.58 5.68
CA ASN A 49 -5.78 -0.58 4.97
C ASN A 49 -5.89 0.69 5.82
N GLY A 50 -5.23 1.76 5.36
CA GLY A 50 -5.26 3.05 6.05
C GLY A 50 -6.57 3.75 5.77
N MET A 51 -7.41 3.88 6.79
CA MET A 51 -8.68 4.59 6.72
C MET A 51 -8.49 6.04 7.17
N LYS A 52 -9.55 6.84 7.08
CA LYS A 52 -9.46 8.26 7.42
C LYS A 52 -9.03 8.50 8.87
N SER A 53 -9.52 7.70 9.79
CA SER A 53 -9.29 7.91 11.23
C SER A 53 -8.47 6.79 11.89
N HIS A 54 -8.17 5.71 11.17
CA HIS A 54 -7.50 4.56 11.76
C HIS A 54 -6.93 3.66 10.67
N THR A 55 -6.17 2.65 11.08
CA THR A 55 -5.68 1.61 10.19
C THR A 55 -6.47 0.33 10.45
N HIS A 56 -7.08 -0.21 9.40
CA HIS A 56 -7.80 -1.48 9.47
C HIS A 56 -6.87 -2.62 9.10
N ILE A 57 -6.82 -3.64 9.94
CA ILE A 57 -6.02 -4.84 9.69
C ILE A 57 -6.95 -6.04 9.76
N ASP A 58 -6.91 -6.88 8.73
CA ASP A 58 -7.75 -8.05 8.66
C ASP A 58 -6.95 -9.27 8.24
N LEU A 59 -7.44 -10.44 8.63
CA LEU A 59 -6.85 -11.73 8.26
C LEU A 59 -7.88 -12.52 7.46
N LEU A 60 -7.48 -12.99 6.29
CA LEU A 60 -8.34 -13.82 5.42
C LEU A 60 -7.61 -15.10 5.07
N THR A 61 -8.33 -16.23 5.10
CA THR A 61 -7.76 -17.51 4.70
C THR A 61 -7.27 -17.44 3.24
N VAL A 62 -6.12 -18.03 2.96
CA VAL A 62 -5.56 -18.04 1.61
C VAL A 62 -6.38 -18.98 0.73
N ASN A 63 -7.08 -18.42 -0.24
CA ASN A 63 -7.80 -19.13 -1.29
C ASN A 63 -8.08 -18.15 -2.44
N ASP A 64 -8.52 -18.70 -3.58
CA ASP A 64 -8.77 -17.89 -4.77
C ASP A 64 -9.87 -16.85 -4.55
N ASP A 65 -10.92 -17.22 -3.82
CA ASP A 65 -12.03 -16.30 -3.55
C ASP A 65 -11.56 -15.09 -2.76
N ASN A 66 -10.75 -15.29 -1.73
CA ASN A 66 -10.22 -14.19 -0.92
C ASN A 66 -9.21 -13.35 -1.68
N PHE A 67 -8.37 -13.98 -2.52
CA PHE A 67 -7.47 -13.23 -3.37
C PHE A 67 -8.25 -12.33 -4.33
N ASN A 68 -9.28 -12.87 -4.96
CA ASN A 68 -10.14 -12.09 -5.85
C ASN A 68 -10.85 -10.97 -5.10
N LYS A 69 -11.30 -11.23 -3.89
CA LYS A 69 -11.95 -10.21 -3.06
C LYS A 69 -11.01 -9.06 -2.72
N LEU A 70 -9.75 -9.37 -2.42
CA LEU A 70 -8.74 -8.35 -2.10
C LEU A 70 -8.32 -7.54 -3.32
N THR A 71 -8.38 -8.11 -4.52
CA THR A 71 -7.88 -7.46 -5.73
C THR A 71 -8.98 -6.97 -6.68
N ASN A 72 -10.25 -7.34 -6.41
CA ASN A 72 -11.35 -7.03 -7.30
C ASN A 72 -11.53 -5.52 -7.48
N GLY A 73 -11.60 -5.08 -8.73
CA GLY A 73 -11.76 -3.67 -9.05
C GLY A 73 -10.54 -2.83 -8.78
N THR A 74 -9.40 -3.45 -8.49
CA THR A 74 -8.16 -2.73 -8.22
C THR A 74 -7.10 -3.03 -9.27
N LYS A 75 -6.15 -2.11 -9.38
CA LYS A 75 -4.90 -2.36 -10.06
C LYS A 75 -3.86 -2.69 -8.99
N PHE A 76 -3.27 -3.86 -9.05
CA PHE A 76 -2.33 -4.26 -8.01
C PHE A 76 -0.96 -4.58 -8.57
N ILE A 77 0.06 -4.38 -7.74
CA ILE A 77 1.44 -4.69 -8.08
C ILE A 77 2.07 -5.43 -6.89
N LYS A 78 3.04 -6.27 -7.21
CA LYS A 78 3.80 -6.99 -6.19
C LYS A 78 5.12 -6.27 -5.97
N VAL A 79 5.42 -5.95 -4.73
CA VAL A 79 6.61 -5.18 -4.37
C VAL A 79 7.41 -5.95 -3.33
N ILE A 80 8.71 -6.03 -3.56
CA ILE A 80 9.64 -6.56 -2.57
C ILE A 80 10.28 -5.35 -1.89
N ALA A 81 10.00 -5.20 -0.60
CA ALA A 81 10.49 -4.08 0.19
C ALA A 81 11.68 -4.50 1.04
N THR A 82 12.71 -3.67 1.02
CA THR A 82 13.85 -3.80 1.93
C THR A 82 13.75 -2.65 2.92
N ILE A 83 13.56 -2.98 4.19
CA ILE A 83 13.30 -1.98 5.23
C ILE A 83 14.53 -1.90 6.14
N ASP A 84 15.09 -0.70 6.25
CA ASP A 84 16.16 -0.42 7.21
C ASP A 84 15.52 -0.08 8.56
N THR A 85 15.66 -0.97 9.52
CA THR A 85 15.02 -0.83 10.82
C THR A 85 15.60 0.28 11.68
N LYS A 86 16.77 0.81 11.32
CA LYS A 86 17.42 1.91 12.04
C LYS A 86 17.12 3.28 11.45
N LYS A 87 16.54 3.32 10.26
CA LYS A 87 16.27 4.58 9.58
C LYS A 87 15.01 5.22 10.15
N ASP A 88 15.14 6.46 10.61
CA ASP A 88 13.99 7.23 11.04
C ASP A 88 13.26 7.77 9.80
N ARG A 89 11.94 7.78 9.85
CA ARG A 89 11.10 8.25 8.76
C ARG A 89 10.38 9.53 9.17
N GLY A 90 10.46 10.54 8.30
CA GLY A 90 9.61 11.70 8.44
C GLY A 90 8.19 11.37 8.00
N HIS A 91 7.21 11.96 8.65
CA HIS A 91 5.80 11.73 8.36
C HIS A 91 5.09 13.01 8.01
N ILE A 92 5.01 13.32 6.72
CA ILE A 92 4.14 14.40 6.26
C ILE A 92 3.35 13.83 5.08
N CYS A 93 2.15 13.34 5.36
CA CYS A 93 1.28 12.83 4.32
C CYS A 93 -0.17 13.12 4.67
N ARG A 94 -0.92 13.60 3.68
CA ARG A 94 -2.32 13.98 3.87
C ARG A 94 -3.27 12.79 3.75
N PHE A 95 -2.81 11.71 3.15
CA PHE A 95 -3.65 10.53 2.92
C PHE A 95 -3.11 9.37 3.74
N ASN A 96 -3.86 8.95 4.75
CA ASN A 96 -3.45 7.87 5.64
C ASN A 96 -3.18 6.56 4.87
N CYS A 97 -3.95 6.27 3.82
CA CYS A 97 -3.74 5.07 3.03
C CYS A 97 -2.34 5.05 2.40
N VAL A 98 -1.90 6.18 1.84
CA VAL A 98 -0.57 6.30 1.25
C VAL A 98 0.51 6.20 2.33
N GLU A 99 0.30 6.87 3.47
CA GLU A 99 1.25 6.84 4.57
C GLU A 99 1.44 5.43 5.11
N GLN A 100 0.36 4.67 5.25
CA GLN A 100 0.45 3.29 5.72
C GLN A 100 1.24 2.42 4.74
N VAL A 101 0.97 2.53 3.44
CA VAL A 101 1.70 1.75 2.45
C VAL A 101 3.18 2.14 2.43
N LYS A 102 3.48 3.44 2.48
CA LYS A 102 4.87 3.91 2.55
C LYS A 102 5.57 3.35 3.77
N SER A 103 4.88 3.30 4.91
CA SER A 103 5.43 2.73 6.13
C SER A 103 5.78 1.26 5.96
N LEU A 104 4.89 0.48 5.36
CA LEU A 104 5.11 -0.93 5.12
C LEU A 104 6.29 -1.19 4.20
N LEU A 105 6.52 -0.29 3.25
CA LEU A 105 7.58 -0.43 2.25
C LEU A 105 8.88 0.27 2.65
N GLY A 106 8.90 0.93 3.80
CA GLY A 106 10.09 1.65 4.25
C GLY A 106 10.39 2.91 3.47
N LEU A 107 9.38 3.50 2.81
CA LEU A 107 9.56 4.72 2.02
C LEU A 107 9.36 5.95 2.90
N SER A 108 10.24 6.94 2.75
CA SER A 108 10.21 8.13 3.60
C SER A 108 10.10 9.44 2.81
N GLU A 109 10.04 9.39 1.49
CA GLU A 109 9.95 10.63 0.70
C GLU A 109 8.61 11.33 0.94
N PHE A 110 8.68 12.63 1.17
CA PHE A 110 7.48 13.41 1.49
C PHE A 110 6.68 13.83 0.26
N TRP A 111 7.26 13.76 -0.95
CA TRP A 111 6.58 14.18 -2.17
C TRP A 111 5.60 13.15 -2.73
N THR A 112 5.60 11.94 -2.19
CA THR A 112 4.63 10.92 -2.57
C THR A 112 3.42 11.01 -1.64
N TRP A 113 2.38 11.71 -2.09
CA TRP A 113 1.20 12.01 -1.26
C TRP A 113 -0.06 11.30 -1.72
N THR A 114 -0.20 11.03 -3.02
CA THR A 114 -1.42 10.46 -3.56
C THR A 114 -1.20 9.00 -3.97
N PRO A 115 -2.29 8.21 -4.06
CA PRO A 115 -2.15 6.82 -4.54
C PRO A 115 -1.52 6.74 -5.93
N TYR A 116 -1.85 7.66 -6.84
CA TYR A 116 -1.26 7.63 -8.17
C TYR A 116 0.24 7.92 -8.14
N GLN A 117 0.66 8.89 -7.32
CA GLN A 117 2.09 9.18 -7.16
C GLN A 117 2.82 7.96 -6.60
N LEU A 118 2.21 7.28 -5.63
CA LEU A 118 2.79 6.06 -5.07
C LEU A 118 2.90 4.97 -6.14
N TYR A 119 1.84 4.79 -6.94
CA TYR A 119 1.85 3.82 -8.03
C TYR A 119 3.00 4.10 -9.01
N MET A 120 3.15 5.35 -9.42
CA MET A 120 4.22 5.75 -10.35
C MET A 120 5.59 5.51 -9.71
N ARG A 121 5.74 5.83 -8.44
CA ARG A 121 7.00 5.62 -7.72
C ARG A 121 7.38 4.14 -7.70
N LEU A 122 6.42 3.26 -7.44
CA LEU A 122 6.68 1.83 -7.34
C LEU A 122 6.92 1.19 -8.69
N THR A 123 6.26 1.66 -9.74
CA THR A 123 6.42 1.10 -11.09
C THR A 123 7.68 1.62 -11.77
N ASP A 124 8.05 2.88 -11.57
CA ASP A 124 9.27 3.45 -12.15
C ASP A 124 10.52 2.74 -11.64
N GLY A 125 10.53 2.33 -10.39
CA GLY A 125 11.65 1.61 -9.81
C GLY A 125 11.94 0.27 -10.46
N LYS A 126 10.99 -0.28 -11.20
CA LYS A 126 11.18 -1.56 -11.90
C LYS A 126 11.94 -1.41 -13.22
N ASN A 127 12.05 -0.20 -13.71
CA ASN A 127 12.64 0.06 -15.02
C ASN A 127 14.09 0.55 -14.92
N THR A 128 14.62 0.59 -13.73
CA THR A 128 16.01 1.03 -13.49
C THR A 128 16.95 -0.12 -13.27
#